data_81c9855d51f24f5fa3ca33571e9c65ba
#
_entry.id   81c9855d51f24f5fa3ca33571e9c65ba
#
_cell.length_a   1.000
_cell.length_b   1.000
_cell.length_c   1.000
_cell.angle_alpha   90.00
_cell.angle_beta   90.00
_cell.angle_gamma   90.00
#
_symmetry.space_group_name_H-M   'P 1'
#
loop_
_entity.id
_entity.type
_entity.pdbx_description
1 polymer ?
#
loop_
_entity_poly.entity_id
_entity_poly.type
_entity_poly.pdbx_seq_one_letter_code
_entity_poly.pdbx_strand_id
1 'polypeptide(L)'
;MIICQNRFYLEKLEVCGYTIDFINRKIHDDNERIDLTTKEMDVVLLLAEHMNEVLERETILEHVWGPDYFGSTRAVDDVIRRIRKKMPRLNLETVYGYGYRIIRS
;
A
#
# COMPACT_ATOMS: atom_id res chain seq x y z
N MET A 1 -18.42 -19.74 -2.34
CA MET A 1 -18.47 -18.69 -1.54
C MET A 1 -17.20 -18.35 -0.84
N ILE A 2 -16.50 -19.26 -0.47
CA ILE A 2 -15.44 -19.09 0.43
C ILE A 2 -14.23 -18.42 -0.16
N ILE A 3 -13.91 -18.77 -1.37
CA ILE A 3 -12.66 -18.32 -1.97
C ILE A 3 -12.60 -16.83 -2.16
N CYS A 4 -13.65 -16.27 -2.71
CA CYS A 4 -13.68 -14.83 -2.91
C CYS A 4 -13.67 -14.09 -1.60
N GLN A 5 -14.17 -14.74 -0.59
CA GLN A 5 -14.32 -14.12 0.70
C GLN A 5 -13.04 -14.05 1.47
N ASN A 6 -12.04 -14.81 1.07
CA ASN A 6 -10.76 -14.76 1.77
C ASN A 6 -10.21 -13.36 1.83
N ARG A 7 -10.38 -12.62 0.76
CA ARG A 7 -9.89 -11.24 0.72
C ARG A 7 -10.63 -10.35 1.70
N PHE A 8 -11.92 -10.58 1.86
CA PHE A 8 -12.73 -9.77 2.77
C PHE A 8 -12.49 -10.10 4.21
N TYR A 9 -12.04 -11.32 4.48
CA TYR A 9 -11.78 -11.73 5.85
C TYR A 9 -10.36 -11.47 6.28
N LEU A 10 -9.55 -10.90 5.40
CA LEU A 10 -8.19 -10.57 5.72
C LEU A 10 -8.19 -9.31 6.56
N GLU A 11 -8.18 -9.49 7.87
CA GLU A 11 -8.17 -8.36 8.77
C GLU A 11 -6.78 -7.82 8.98
N LYS A 12 -5.80 -8.71 9.04
CA LYS A 12 -4.44 -8.33 9.30
C LYS A 12 -3.50 -9.12 8.42
N LEU A 13 -2.40 -8.49 8.08
CA LEU A 13 -1.38 -9.12 7.26
C LEU A 13 -0.02 -8.74 7.81
N GLU A 14 0.85 -9.74 7.97
CA GLU A 14 2.22 -9.47 8.39
C GLU A 14 3.13 -9.46 7.19
N VAL A 15 3.82 -8.35 6.99
CA VAL A 15 4.68 -8.16 5.84
C VAL A 15 5.96 -7.47 6.29
N CYS A 16 7.10 -8.10 6.07
CA CYS A 16 8.41 -7.49 6.32
C CYS A 16 8.55 -6.97 7.74
N GLY A 17 7.92 -7.63 8.70
CA GLY A 17 7.99 -7.24 10.10
C GLY A 17 6.93 -6.24 10.52
N TYR A 18 6.07 -5.83 9.60
CA TYR A 18 4.97 -4.92 9.91
C TYR A 18 3.66 -5.70 9.99
N THR A 19 2.78 -5.26 10.86
CA THR A 19 1.42 -5.78 10.92
C THR A 19 0.48 -4.74 10.35
N ILE A 20 -0.19 -5.10 9.26
CA ILE A 20 -1.12 -4.20 8.57
C ILE A 20 -2.53 -4.62 8.92
N ASP A 21 -3.27 -3.72 9.57
CA ASP A 21 -4.66 -3.95 9.96
C ASP A 21 -5.56 -3.21 8.95
N PHE A 22 -6.19 -3.98 8.07
CA PHE A 22 -7.04 -3.39 7.02
C PHE A 22 -8.34 -2.84 7.56
N ILE A 23 -8.86 -3.46 8.62
CA ILE A 23 -10.16 -3.06 9.16
C ILE A 23 -10.05 -1.72 9.88
N ASN A 24 -9.05 -1.58 10.73
CA ASN A 24 -8.88 -0.38 11.52
C ASN A 24 -7.93 0.62 10.88
N ARG A 25 -7.36 0.27 9.74
CA ARG A 25 -6.43 1.13 8.98
C ARG A 25 -5.27 1.56 9.85
N LYS A 26 -4.58 0.58 10.42
CA LYS A 26 -3.44 0.80 11.30
C LYS A 26 -2.29 -0.08 10.87
N ILE A 27 -1.09 0.42 11.05
CA ILE A 27 0.11 -0.34 10.75
C ILE A 27 1.03 -0.24 11.95
N HIS A 28 1.54 -1.39 12.38
CA HIS A 28 2.41 -1.47 13.55
C HIS A 28 3.73 -2.09 13.16
N ASP A 29 4.78 -1.63 13.81
CA ASP A 29 6.11 -2.19 13.76
C ASP A 29 6.41 -2.69 15.16
N ASP A 30 6.30 -4.00 15.37
CA ASP A 30 6.32 -4.59 16.69
C ASP A 30 5.19 -4.00 17.54
N ASN A 31 5.50 -3.19 18.53
CA ASN A 31 4.48 -2.60 19.37
C ASN A 31 4.26 -1.13 19.09
N GLU A 32 4.95 -0.59 18.09
CA GLU A 32 4.83 0.82 17.78
C GLU A 32 3.95 1.03 16.57
N ARG A 33 3.04 1.98 16.72
CA ARG A 33 2.18 2.35 15.62
C ARG A 33 2.93 3.30 14.69
N ILE A 34 2.82 3.05 13.39
CA ILE A 34 3.43 3.91 12.39
C ILE A 34 2.39 4.91 11.92
N ASP A 35 2.71 6.19 12.04
CA ASP A 35 1.81 7.25 11.64
C ASP A 35 1.99 7.54 10.16
N LEU A 36 0.93 7.26 9.39
CA LEU A 36 0.90 7.55 7.97
C LEU A 36 -0.22 8.55 7.72
N THR A 37 -0.02 9.40 6.72
CA THR A 37 -1.11 10.26 6.26
C THR A 37 -2.16 9.41 5.59
N THR A 38 -3.34 9.99 5.36
CA THR A 38 -4.42 9.25 4.72
C THR A 38 -4.00 8.70 3.37
N LYS A 39 -3.31 9.51 2.56
CA LYS A 39 -2.86 9.06 1.24
C LYS A 39 -1.81 7.96 1.33
N GLU A 40 -0.89 8.09 2.27
CA GLU A 40 0.12 7.07 2.49
C GLU A 40 -0.52 5.76 2.92
N MET A 41 -1.47 5.84 3.85
CA MET A 41 -2.17 4.65 4.31
C MET A 41 -2.94 4.00 3.16
N ASP A 42 -3.65 4.81 2.37
CA ASP A 42 -4.42 4.29 1.25
C ASP A 42 -3.53 3.54 0.26
N VAL A 43 -2.36 4.09 -0.04
CA VAL A 43 -1.44 3.45 -0.98
C VAL A 43 -0.91 2.14 -0.42
N VAL A 44 -0.49 2.13 0.85
CA VAL A 44 0.01 0.91 1.46
C VAL A 44 -1.05 -0.17 1.48
N LEU A 45 -2.27 0.18 1.89
CA LEU A 45 -3.35 -0.80 1.97
C LEU A 45 -3.70 -1.34 0.57
N LEU A 46 -3.73 -0.46 -0.43
CA LEU A 46 -4.02 -0.89 -1.79
C LEU A 46 -2.97 -1.88 -2.29
N LEU A 47 -1.70 -1.55 -2.12
CA LEU A 47 -0.63 -2.43 -2.58
C LEU A 47 -0.60 -3.72 -1.77
N ALA A 48 -0.90 -3.66 -0.49
CA ALA A 48 -0.93 -4.85 0.35
C ALA A 48 -2.06 -5.79 -0.02
N GLU A 49 -3.20 -5.24 -0.44
CA GLU A 49 -4.31 -6.06 -0.93
C GLU A 49 -3.94 -6.80 -2.21
N HIS A 50 -3.02 -6.25 -2.98
CA HIS A 50 -2.57 -6.83 -4.24
C HIS A 50 -1.12 -7.27 -4.14
N MET A 51 -0.82 -7.98 -3.06
CA MET A 51 0.54 -8.40 -2.77
C MET A 51 1.20 -9.08 -3.96
N ASN A 52 2.44 -8.69 -4.24
CA ASN A 52 3.26 -9.21 -5.34
C ASN A 52 2.78 -8.80 -6.74
N GLU A 53 1.68 -8.05 -6.84
CA GLU A 53 1.18 -7.59 -8.13
C GLU A 53 1.66 -6.18 -8.39
N VAL A 54 2.09 -5.92 -9.61
CA VAL A 54 2.49 -4.58 -10.00
C VAL A 54 1.24 -3.77 -10.31
N LEU A 55 1.08 -2.66 -9.61
CA LEU A 55 -0.01 -1.73 -9.90
C LEU A 55 0.56 -0.52 -10.63
N GLU A 56 -0.07 -0.16 -11.73
CA GLU A 56 0.35 1.00 -12.49
C GLU A 56 0.12 2.27 -11.71
N ARG A 57 0.96 3.28 -11.94
CA ARG A 57 0.83 4.54 -11.21
C ARG A 57 -0.52 5.19 -11.45
N GLU A 58 -1.04 5.10 -12.66
CA GLU A 58 -2.37 5.63 -12.96
C GLU A 58 -3.45 4.92 -12.17
N THR A 59 -3.33 3.61 -12.02
CA THR A 59 -4.29 2.83 -11.24
C THR A 59 -4.26 3.25 -9.79
N ILE A 60 -3.08 3.41 -9.23
CA ILE A 60 -2.94 3.87 -7.85
C ILE A 60 -3.52 5.27 -7.70
N LEU A 61 -3.23 6.14 -8.66
CA LEU A 61 -3.74 7.50 -8.63
C LEU A 61 -5.26 7.53 -8.60
N GLU A 62 -5.89 6.75 -9.47
CA GLU A 62 -7.34 6.72 -9.54
C GLU A 62 -7.98 6.19 -8.25
N HIS A 63 -7.39 5.15 -7.68
CA HIS A 63 -7.95 4.55 -6.47
C HIS A 63 -7.78 5.44 -5.25
N VAL A 64 -6.68 6.14 -5.14
CA VAL A 64 -6.35 6.88 -3.94
C VAL A 64 -6.79 8.33 -4.04
N TRP A 65 -6.56 8.96 -5.20
CA TRP A 65 -6.92 10.37 -5.39
C TRP A 65 -8.27 10.54 -6.06
N GLY A 66 -8.76 9.50 -6.75
CA GLY A 66 -10.06 9.53 -7.39
C GLY A 66 -9.96 9.86 -8.87
N PRO A 67 -11.00 9.48 -9.65
CA PRO A 67 -10.97 9.67 -11.10
C PRO A 67 -11.02 11.14 -11.53
N ASP A 68 -11.46 12.02 -10.64
CA ASP A 68 -11.54 13.44 -10.96
C ASP A 68 -10.28 14.22 -10.64
N TYR A 69 -9.24 13.54 -10.22
CA TYR A 69 -7.99 14.20 -9.89
C TYR A 69 -7.20 14.48 -11.16
N PHE A 70 -6.87 15.73 -11.38
CA PHE A 70 -6.17 16.16 -12.59
C PHE A 70 -4.68 16.34 -12.41
N GLY A 71 -4.13 15.93 -11.28
CA GLY A 71 -2.70 16.00 -11.06
C GLY A 71 -1.95 14.89 -11.78
N SER A 72 -0.64 14.92 -11.69
CA SER A 72 0.19 13.93 -12.35
C SER A 72 0.47 12.75 -11.44
N THR A 73 1.00 11.68 -12.03
CA THR A 73 1.40 10.50 -11.29
C THR A 73 2.57 10.77 -10.35
N ARG A 74 3.15 11.94 -10.40
CA ARG A 74 4.19 12.32 -9.46
C ARG A 74 3.69 12.32 -8.02
N ALA A 75 2.38 12.55 -7.83
CA ALA A 75 1.80 12.47 -6.50
C ALA A 75 1.99 11.08 -5.91
N VAL A 76 1.85 10.03 -6.74
CA VAL A 76 2.09 8.67 -6.31
C VAL A 76 3.55 8.49 -5.92
N ASP A 77 4.46 8.94 -6.78
CA ASP A 77 5.90 8.79 -6.52
C ASP A 77 6.31 9.46 -5.22
N ASP A 78 5.74 10.63 -4.95
CA ASP A 78 6.05 11.38 -3.75
C ASP A 78 5.57 10.63 -2.50
N VAL A 79 4.37 10.08 -2.56
CA VAL A 79 3.84 9.30 -1.45
C VAL A 79 4.67 8.03 -1.22
N ILE A 80 5.07 7.37 -2.29
CA ILE A 80 5.93 6.18 -2.19
C ILE A 80 7.23 6.52 -1.48
N ARG A 81 7.82 7.66 -1.84
CA ARG A 81 9.07 8.09 -1.21
C ARG A 81 8.88 8.29 0.30
N ARG A 82 7.77 8.89 0.69
CA ARG A 82 7.47 9.10 2.10
C ARG A 82 7.24 7.80 2.84
N ILE A 83 6.54 6.87 2.21
CA ILE A 83 6.31 5.55 2.79
C ILE A 83 7.64 4.86 3.05
N ARG A 84 8.55 4.93 2.09
CA ARG A 84 9.87 4.30 2.26
C ARG A 84 10.64 4.86 3.42
N LYS A 85 10.46 6.13 3.72
CA LYS A 85 11.11 6.72 4.88
C LYS A 85 10.49 6.25 6.19
N LYS A 86 9.18 6.08 6.21
CA LYS A 86 8.48 5.69 7.43
C LYS A 86 8.50 4.20 7.65
N MET A 87 8.58 3.42 6.59
CA MET A 87 8.58 1.96 6.66
C MET A 87 9.76 1.41 5.88
N PRO A 88 10.99 1.63 6.37
CA PRO A 88 12.18 1.27 5.59
C PRO A 88 12.35 -0.22 5.35
N ARG A 89 11.74 -1.08 6.17
CA ARG A 89 11.86 -2.52 5.96
C ARG A 89 10.81 -3.08 5.00
N LEU A 90 9.85 -2.24 4.60
CA LEU A 90 8.85 -2.70 3.67
C LEU A 90 9.48 -2.91 2.30
N ASN A 91 9.28 -4.09 1.73
CA ASN A 91 9.85 -4.41 0.42
C ASN A 91 8.97 -3.85 -0.67
N LEU A 92 9.04 -2.54 -0.84
CA LEU A 92 8.24 -1.81 -1.82
C LEU A 92 9.11 -1.57 -3.05
N GLU A 93 8.81 -2.31 -4.11
CA GLU A 93 9.62 -2.32 -5.30
C GLU A 93 9.08 -1.36 -6.37
N THR A 94 9.99 -0.64 -7.00
CA THR A 94 9.67 0.15 -8.18
C THR A 94 9.90 -0.74 -9.41
N VAL A 95 8.85 -0.90 -10.22
CA VAL A 95 8.98 -1.62 -11.48
C VAL A 95 9.01 -0.54 -12.56
N TYR A 96 10.21 -0.24 -13.04
CA TYR A 96 10.42 0.87 -13.95
C TYR A 96 9.60 0.72 -15.22
N GLY A 97 8.90 1.79 -15.58
CA GLY A 97 8.04 1.78 -16.74
C GLY A 97 6.64 1.26 -16.47
N TYR A 98 6.38 0.74 -15.27
CA TYR A 98 5.07 0.16 -14.96
C TYR A 98 4.45 0.74 -13.70
N GLY A 99 5.09 0.58 -12.55
CA GLY A 99 4.49 1.06 -11.32
C GLY A 99 5.21 0.52 -10.10
N TYR A 100 4.42 0.12 -9.11
CA TYR A 100 4.94 -0.30 -7.83
C TYR A 100 4.28 -1.58 -7.35
N ARG A 101 4.98 -2.29 -6.48
CA ARG A 101 4.39 -3.46 -5.81
C ARG A 101 5.06 -3.67 -4.47
N ILE A 102 4.35 -4.35 -3.57
CA ILE A 102 4.92 -4.81 -2.32
C ILE A 102 5.18 -6.29 -2.48
N ILE A 103 6.40 -6.71 -2.21
CA ILE A 103 6.79 -8.10 -2.29
C ILE A 103 6.81 -8.68 -0.90
N ARG A 104 6.13 -9.80 -0.73
CA ARG A 104 6.13 -10.50 0.53
C ARG A 104 7.40 -11.34 0.61
N SER A 105 8.21 -11.06 1.58
CA SER A 105 9.45 -11.81 1.73
C SER A 105 9.45 -12.65 2.97
#